data_57ab46e3dd1f552023e8b350f25e2074
#
_entry.id   57ab46e3dd1f552023e8b350f25e2074
#
_cell.length_a   1.000
_cell.length_b   1.000
_cell.length_c   1.000
_cell.angle_alpha   90.00
_cell.angle_beta   90.00
_cell.angle_gamma   90.00
#
_symmetry.space_group_name_H-M   'P 1'
#
loop_
_entity.id
_entity.type
_entity.pdbx_description
1 polymer ?
#
loop_
_entity_poly.entity_id
_entity_poly.type
_entity_poly.pdbx_seq_one_letter_code
_entity_poly.pdbx_strand_id
1 'polypeptide(L)'
;NACTMDEYIETPDVILVCVKGYSLADTVPFIRRVAGEHTVVIPVLNIYGTGEKLQEQLPEILVTDGCIYVSAYIREPGILAQHSDILKLIYGVRGGIYTEEWVPVFEQIQSDFQESGIQGILSENVQKDCMKKFSYISPVGGASLFCNATAGDFGREGEPRQMLVALMEEVLSLADAMGISIGREFITKNLDILAHLPKDATTSMQRDVLAGRQSEIDGLIFEVVRMGHKYHVPVPAYEK
;
A
#
# COMPACT_ATOMS: atom_id res chain seq x y z
N ASN A 1 -23.91 6.84 2.55
CA ASN A 1 -24.30 6.61 3.95
C ASN A 1 -23.12 6.05 4.71
N ALA A 2 -23.01 6.35 6.02
CA ALA A 2 -22.01 5.77 6.90
C ALA A 2 -22.73 4.90 7.95
N CYS A 3 -22.19 3.71 8.17
CA CYS A 3 -22.64 2.79 9.21
C CYS A 3 -21.43 2.00 9.74
N THR A 4 -21.60 1.35 10.87
CA THR A 4 -20.59 0.40 11.37
C THR A 4 -20.62 -0.89 10.57
N MET A 5 -19.53 -1.68 10.65
CA MET A 5 -19.50 -2.99 10.01
C MET A 5 -20.66 -3.90 10.47
N ASP A 6 -21.07 -3.80 11.73
CA ASP A 6 -22.17 -4.63 12.27
C ASP A 6 -23.55 -4.22 11.75
N GLU A 7 -23.72 -2.95 11.40
CA GLU A 7 -25.00 -2.42 10.88
C GLU A 7 -25.17 -2.63 9.38
N TYR A 8 -24.08 -2.93 8.66
CA TYR A 8 -24.12 -3.15 7.21
C TYR A 8 -24.70 -4.54 6.89
N ILE A 9 -25.76 -4.59 6.10
CA ILE A 9 -26.53 -5.82 5.81
C ILE A 9 -26.66 -6.15 4.32
N GLU A 10 -26.20 -5.25 3.44
CA GLU A 10 -26.27 -5.44 1.99
C GLU A 10 -25.15 -6.36 1.49
N THR A 11 -25.28 -6.87 0.27
CA THR A 11 -24.21 -7.61 -0.43
C THR A 11 -23.57 -6.66 -1.43
N PRO A 12 -22.32 -6.20 -1.20
CA PRO A 12 -21.65 -5.26 -2.11
C PRO A 12 -21.00 -6.00 -3.28
N ASP A 13 -20.96 -5.37 -4.44
CA ASP A 13 -20.18 -5.85 -5.59
C ASP A 13 -18.68 -5.62 -5.37
N VAL A 14 -18.31 -4.54 -4.68
CA VAL A 14 -16.91 -4.18 -4.40
C VAL A 14 -16.73 -3.78 -2.94
N ILE A 15 -15.68 -4.32 -2.31
CA ILE A 15 -15.24 -3.91 -0.97
C ILE A 15 -13.84 -3.31 -1.07
N LEU A 16 -13.71 -1.99 -0.87
CA LEU A 16 -12.41 -1.33 -0.72
C LEU A 16 -11.96 -1.43 0.74
N VAL A 17 -10.87 -2.15 0.99
CA VAL A 17 -10.29 -2.26 2.35
C VAL A 17 -9.26 -1.17 2.55
N CYS A 18 -9.64 -0.12 3.30
CA CYS A 18 -8.86 1.10 3.52
C CYS A 18 -8.41 1.27 4.99
N VAL A 19 -8.41 0.20 5.76
CA VAL A 19 -8.00 0.23 7.16
C VAL A 19 -6.48 0.33 7.30
N LYS A 20 -6.00 0.58 8.51
CA LYS A 20 -4.58 0.43 8.85
C LYS A 20 -4.20 -1.06 8.93
N GLY A 21 -2.93 -1.38 8.65
CA GLY A 21 -2.45 -2.77 8.60
C GLY A 21 -2.74 -3.59 9.86
N TYR A 22 -2.67 -2.97 11.03
CA TYR A 22 -2.98 -3.62 12.30
C TYR A 22 -4.46 -3.97 12.51
N SER A 23 -5.36 -3.43 11.68
CA SER A 23 -6.81 -3.75 11.68
C SER A 23 -7.23 -4.61 10.49
N LEU A 24 -6.28 -5.10 9.69
CA LEU A 24 -6.61 -5.89 8.49
C LEU A 24 -7.37 -7.17 8.85
N ALA A 25 -6.91 -7.89 9.88
CA ALA A 25 -7.54 -9.13 10.32
C ALA A 25 -8.98 -8.92 10.85
N ASP A 26 -9.27 -7.76 11.44
CA ASP A 26 -10.60 -7.43 11.96
C ASP A 26 -11.65 -7.29 10.85
N THR A 27 -11.22 -7.07 9.60
CA THR A 27 -12.12 -6.97 8.44
C THR A 27 -12.63 -8.32 7.94
N VAL A 28 -11.92 -9.41 8.21
CA VAL A 28 -12.22 -10.74 7.67
C VAL A 28 -13.62 -11.26 8.05
N PRO A 29 -14.06 -11.20 9.32
CA PRO A 29 -15.40 -11.63 9.68
C PRO A 29 -16.49 -10.81 8.98
N PHE A 30 -16.27 -9.50 8.82
CA PHE A 30 -17.18 -8.62 8.11
C PHE A 30 -17.28 -8.99 6.63
N ILE A 31 -16.14 -9.09 5.94
CA ILE A 31 -16.09 -9.45 4.52
C ILE A 31 -16.78 -10.79 4.27
N ARG A 32 -16.45 -11.82 5.07
CA ARG A 32 -17.08 -13.15 4.95
C ARG A 32 -18.60 -13.13 5.11
N ARG A 33 -19.11 -12.22 5.95
CA ARG A 33 -20.55 -12.10 6.21
C ARG A 33 -21.32 -11.43 5.07
N VAL A 34 -20.71 -10.45 4.40
CA VAL A 34 -21.43 -9.58 3.44
C VAL A 34 -21.09 -9.88 1.98
N ALA A 35 -19.94 -10.51 1.70
CA ALA A 35 -19.55 -10.82 0.33
C ALA A 35 -20.47 -11.85 -0.31
N GLY A 36 -20.89 -11.58 -1.54
CA GLY A 36 -21.60 -12.50 -2.42
C GLY A 36 -20.67 -13.17 -3.43
N GLU A 37 -21.27 -13.97 -4.30
CA GLU A 37 -20.57 -14.80 -5.31
C GLU A 37 -19.67 -13.96 -6.25
N HIS A 38 -20.08 -12.72 -6.55
CA HIS A 38 -19.36 -11.81 -7.46
C HIS A 38 -18.73 -10.61 -6.74
N THR A 39 -18.63 -10.64 -5.42
CA THR A 39 -17.95 -9.58 -4.67
C THR A 39 -16.45 -9.60 -4.90
N VAL A 40 -15.88 -8.47 -5.29
CA VAL A 40 -14.43 -8.27 -5.39
C VAL A 40 -13.92 -7.46 -4.20
N VAL A 41 -12.92 -8.01 -3.50
CA VAL A 41 -12.27 -7.32 -2.37
C VAL A 41 -10.95 -6.71 -2.82
N ILE A 42 -10.81 -5.41 -2.67
CA ILE A 42 -9.64 -4.63 -3.12
C ILE A 42 -8.98 -3.96 -1.90
N PRO A 43 -7.93 -4.54 -1.31
CA PRO A 43 -7.15 -3.87 -0.28
C PRO A 43 -6.25 -2.80 -0.90
N VAL A 44 -6.24 -1.60 -0.30
CA VAL A 44 -5.47 -0.46 -0.82
C VAL A 44 -4.47 0.11 0.21
N LEU A 45 -4.04 -0.74 1.13
CA LEU A 45 -3.10 -0.39 2.19
C LEU A 45 -1.70 -0.05 1.61
N ASN A 46 -0.89 0.64 2.42
CA ASN A 46 0.50 0.93 2.07
C ASN A 46 1.46 -0.26 2.29
N ILE A 47 0.95 -1.37 2.81
CA ILE A 47 1.70 -2.57 3.15
C ILE A 47 1.63 -3.54 1.97
N TYR A 48 2.79 -4.10 1.59
CA TYR A 48 2.87 -5.12 0.54
C TYR A 48 2.29 -6.47 1.02
N GLY A 49 1.64 -7.20 0.10
CA GLY A 49 1.11 -8.55 0.37
C GLY A 49 -0.21 -8.59 1.17
N THR A 50 -0.89 -7.47 1.35
CA THR A 50 -2.17 -7.43 2.10
C THR A 50 -3.27 -8.22 1.41
N GLY A 51 -3.31 -8.24 0.08
CA GLY A 51 -4.25 -9.04 -0.69
C GLY A 51 -4.01 -10.53 -0.51
N GLU A 52 -2.75 -10.99 -0.53
CA GLU A 52 -2.39 -12.39 -0.26
C GLU A 52 -2.85 -12.82 1.13
N LYS A 53 -2.56 -12.00 2.15
CA LYS A 53 -2.97 -12.26 3.54
C LYS A 53 -4.49 -12.36 3.73
N LEU A 54 -5.25 -11.54 3.02
CA LEU A 54 -6.73 -11.63 3.02
C LEU A 54 -7.22 -12.85 2.24
N GLN A 55 -6.64 -13.14 1.05
CA GLN A 55 -7.04 -14.29 0.24
C GLN A 55 -6.82 -15.63 0.95
N GLU A 56 -5.74 -15.76 1.74
CA GLU A 56 -5.50 -16.94 2.57
C GLU A 56 -6.62 -17.18 3.61
N GLN A 57 -7.22 -16.11 4.11
CA GLN A 57 -8.31 -16.17 5.09
C GLN A 57 -9.71 -16.21 4.45
N LEU A 58 -9.82 -15.84 3.19
CA LEU A 58 -11.07 -15.75 2.40
C LEU A 58 -10.92 -16.51 1.08
N PRO A 59 -10.64 -17.83 1.11
CA PRO A 59 -10.34 -18.60 -0.11
C PRO A 59 -11.53 -18.67 -1.09
N GLU A 60 -12.75 -18.47 -0.60
CA GLU A 60 -14.00 -18.50 -1.37
C GLU A 60 -14.37 -17.17 -2.02
N ILE A 61 -13.66 -16.08 -1.70
CA ILE A 61 -13.96 -14.72 -2.18
C ILE A 61 -12.80 -14.24 -3.04
N LEU A 62 -13.09 -13.56 -4.14
CA LEU A 62 -12.04 -12.96 -4.96
C LEU A 62 -11.42 -11.76 -4.26
N VAL A 63 -10.19 -11.92 -3.80
CA VAL A 63 -9.38 -10.85 -3.23
C VAL A 63 -8.26 -10.50 -4.20
N THR A 64 -8.21 -9.23 -4.63
CA THR A 64 -7.13 -8.70 -5.46
C THR A 64 -5.95 -8.23 -4.61
N ASP A 65 -4.83 -7.89 -5.24
CA ASP A 65 -3.90 -6.91 -4.68
C ASP A 65 -4.29 -5.52 -5.15
N GLY A 66 -3.89 -4.49 -4.39
CA GLY A 66 -4.14 -3.12 -4.80
C GLY A 66 -3.31 -2.10 -4.04
N CYS A 67 -3.21 -0.92 -4.62
CA CYS A 67 -2.60 0.23 -3.97
C CYS A 67 -3.24 1.52 -4.46
N ILE A 68 -3.32 2.52 -3.59
CA ILE A 68 -3.90 3.83 -3.90
C ILE A 68 -2.84 4.93 -3.78
N TYR A 69 -2.81 5.84 -4.75
CA TYR A 69 -2.02 7.07 -4.70
C TYR A 69 -2.99 8.22 -4.42
N VAL A 70 -2.94 8.71 -3.22
CA VAL A 70 -3.73 9.85 -2.72
C VAL A 70 -2.96 10.55 -1.60
N SER A 71 -3.05 11.86 -1.55
CA SER A 71 -2.56 12.65 -0.43
C SER A 71 -3.75 13.32 0.24
N ALA A 72 -4.27 12.70 1.29
CA ALA A 72 -5.45 13.17 2.01
C ALA A 72 -5.30 12.94 3.52
N TYR A 73 -6.03 13.73 4.30
CA TYR A 73 -6.11 13.57 5.75
C TYR A 73 -7.49 13.98 6.28
N ILE A 74 -7.83 13.49 7.45
CA ILE A 74 -9.04 13.92 8.17
C ILE A 74 -8.72 15.27 8.81
N ARG A 75 -9.33 16.36 8.30
CA ARG A 75 -9.17 17.70 8.88
C ARG A 75 -9.94 17.83 10.19
N GLU A 76 -11.15 17.31 10.20
CA GLU A 76 -12.04 17.22 11.37
C GLU A 76 -13.07 16.11 11.13
N PRO A 77 -13.80 15.62 12.13
CA PRO A 77 -14.80 14.58 11.94
C PRO A 77 -15.77 14.89 10.80
N GLY A 78 -15.85 13.97 9.82
CA GLY A 78 -16.69 14.11 8.63
C GLY A 78 -16.10 14.95 7.50
N ILE A 79 -14.91 15.56 7.67
CA ILE A 79 -14.27 16.38 6.63
C ILE A 79 -12.90 15.81 6.27
N LEU A 80 -12.78 15.35 5.03
CA LEU A 80 -11.52 14.95 4.42
C LEU A 80 -10.93 16.12 3.63
N ALA A 81 -9.65 16.37 3.79
CA ALA A 81 -8.90 17.31 2.98
C ALA A 81 -7.92 16.54 2.08
N GLN A 82 -7.94 16.85 0.79
CA GLN A 82 -7.01 16.31 -0.20
C GLN A 82 -6.02 17.40 -0.62
N HIS A 83 -4.74 17.07 -0.64
CA HIS A 83 -3.66 18.01 -0.97
C HIS A 83 -3.27 18.05 -2.44
N SER A 84 -3.67 17.05 -3.22
CA SER A 84 -3.32 16.94 -4.64
C SER A 84 -4.49 16.38 -5.44
N ASP A 85 -4.52 16.66 -6.74
CA ASP A 85 -5.51 16.13 -7.67
C ASP A 85 -5.29 14.64 -7.99
N ILE A 86 -4.23 14.03 -7.44
CA ILE A 86 -3.93 12.62 -7.68
C ILE A 86 -4.87 11.77 -6.83
N LEU A 87 -5.73 11.03 -7.51
CA LEU A 87 -6.55 9.96 -6.96
C LEU A 87 -6.49 8.77 -7.93
N LYS A 88 -5.46 7.93 -7.73
CA LYS A 88 -5.21 6.79 -8.60
C LYS A 88 -5.21 5.50 -7.78
N LEU A 89 -6.02 4.53 -8.21
CA LEU A 89 -6.13 3.21 -7.61
C LEU A 89 -5.68 2.17 -8.64
N ILE A 90 -4.67 1.38 -8.30
CA ILE A 90 -4.20 0.25 -9.10
C ILE A 90 -4.62 -1.01 -8.35
N TYR A 91 -5.24 -1.94 -9.06
CA TYR A 91 -5.70 -3.21 -8.50
C TYR A 91 -5.59 -4.31 -9.57
N GLY A 92 -5.66 -5.57 -9.15
CA GLY A 92 -5.61 -6.69 -10.08
C GLY A 92 -5.48 -8.02 -9.36
N VAL A 93 -5.72 -9.09 -10.11
CA VAL A 93 -5.57 -10.47 -9.62
C VAL A 93 -4.09 -10.86 -9.61
N ARG A 94 -3.64 -11.52 -8.55
CA ARG A 94 -2.28 -12.06 -8.48
C ARG A 94 -2.02 -13.04 -9.63
N GLY A 95 -0.88 -12.86 -10.30
CA GLY A 95 -0.54 -13.60 -11.50
C GLY A 95 -1.24 -13.13 -12.78
N GLY A 96 -2.11 -12.11 -12.69
CA GLY A 96 -2.79 -11.50 -13.85
C GLY A 96 -3.84 -12.41 -14.53
N ILE A 97 -4.17 -13.54 -13.92
CA ILE A 97 -5.08 -14.55 -14.53
C ILE A 97 -6.38 -14.59 -13.72
N TYR A 98 -7.49 -14.41 -14.41
CA TYR A 98 -8.84 -14.63 -13.91
C TYR A 98 -9.72 -15.21 -15.00
N THR A 99 -10.82 -15.88 -14.62
CA THR A 99 -11.73 -16.53 -15.57
C THR A 99 -12.60 -15.52 -16.30
N GLU A 100 -13.15 -15.90 -17.45
CA GLU A 100 -13.99 -15.03 -18.28
C GLU A 100 -15.21 -14.46 -17.55
N GLU A 101 -15.71 -15.16 -16.54
CA GLU A 101 -16.84 -14.71 -15.72
C GLU A 101 -16.57 -13.39 -14.96
N TRP A 102 -15.30 -13.08 -14.64
CA TRP A 102 -14.90 -11.88 -13.95
C TRP A 102 -14.68 -10.66 -14.87
N VAL A 103 -14.61 -10.87 -16.19
CA VAL A 103 -14.39 -9.77 -17.14
C VAL A 103 -15.48 -8.70 -17.03
N PRO A 104 -16.79 -9.04 -17.05
CA PRO A 104 -17.82 -8.00 -16.91
C PRO A 104 -17.77 -7.27 -15.56
N VAL A 105 -17.38 -7.99 -14.49
CA VAL A 105 -17.26 -7.37 -13.15
C VAL A 105 -16.13 -6.35 -13.13
N PHE A 106 -14.96 -6.67 -13.69
CA PHE A 106 -13.84 -5.74 -13.75
C PHE A 106 -14.10 -4.56 -14.69
N GLU A 107 -14.81 -4.77 -15.81
CA GLU A 107 -15.24 -3.69 -16.71
C GLU A 107 -16.17 -2.72 -15.99
N GLN A 108 -17.14 -3.24 -15.20
CA GLN A 108 -18.03 -2.38 -14.42
C GLN A 108 -17.27 -1.61 -13.36
N ILE A 109 -16.35 -2.24 -12.62
CA ILE A 109 -15.51 -1.57 -11.61
C ILE A 109 -14.70 -0.42 -12.25
N GLN A 110 -14.15 -0.62 -13.44
CA GLN A 110 -13.42 0.42 -14.15
C GLN A 110 -14.33 1.58 -14.57
N SER A 111 -15.53 1.28 -15.05
CA SER A 111 -16.55 2.31 -15.39
C SER A 111 -16.91 3.13 -14.13
N ASP A 112 -17.21 2.48 -13.02
CA ASP A 112 -17.59 3.13 -11.78
C ASP A 112 -16.47 4.03 -11.23
N PHE A 113 -15.22 3.59 -11.30
CA PHE A 113 -14.08 4.43 -10.93
C PHE A 113 -13.95 5.66 -11.83
N GLN A 114 -14.11 5.50 -13.14
CA GLN A 114 -14.04 6.60 -14.09
C GLN A 114 -15.17 7.61 -13.83
N GLU A 115 -16.40 7.16 -13.63
CA GLU A 115 -17.55 8.01 -13.32
C GLU A 115 -17.38 8.76 -11.99
N SER A 116 -16.71 8.12 -11.01
CA SER A 116 -16.38 8.72 -9.71
C SER A 116 -15.18 9.65 -9.73
N GLY A 117 -14.52 9.85 -10.88
CA GLY A 117 -13.31 10.65 -11.00
C GLY A 117 -12.05 9.99 -10.43
N ILE A 118 -12.09 8.68 -10.17
CA ILE A 118 -10.94 7.89 -9.71
C ILE A 118 -10.23 7.34 -10.94
N GLN A 119 -8.92 7.55 -11.05
CA GLN A 119 -8.11 6.85 -12.05
C GLN A 119 -7.93 5.39 -11.63
N GLY A 120 -8.91 4.54 -11.94
CA GLY A 120 -8.85 3.09 -11.71
C GLY A 120 -8.03 2.40 -12.80
N ILE A 121 -7.07 1.55 -12.39
CA ILE A 121 -6.23 0.79 -13.31
C ILE A 121 -6.29 -0.68 -12.92
N LEU A 122 -6.91 -1.51 -13.77
CA LEU A 122 -6.80 -2.96 -13.68
C LEU A 122 -5.42 -3.38 -14.22
N SER A 123 -4.55 -3.82 -13.33
CA SER A 123 -3.16 -4.14 -13.66
C SER A 123 -2.99 -5.61 -14.03
N GLU A 124 -2.28 -5.87 -15.12
CA GLU A 124 -1.83 -7.21 -15.51
C GLU A 124 -0.71 -7.75 -14.60
N ASN A 125 -0.01 -6.85 -13.88
CA ASN A 125 1.05 -7.21 -12.95
C ASN A 125 0.99 -6.35 -11.67
N VAL A 126 -0.12 -6.51 -10.94
CA VAL A 126 -0.42 -5.74 -9.75
C VAL A 126 0.64 -5.90 -8.65
N GLN A 127 1.24 -7.09 -8.53
CA GLN A 127 2.31 -7.35 -7.55
C GLN A 127 3.51 -6.41 -7.81
N LYS A 128 3.89 -6.23 -9.08
CA LYS A 128 4.93 -5.29 -9.47
C LYS A 128 4.55 -3.85 -9.17
N ASP A 129 3.32 -3.46 -9.43
CA ASP A 129 2.87 -2.08 -9.20
C ASP A 129 2.74 -1.77 -7.70
N CYS A 130 2.26 -2.71 -6.89
CA CYS A 130 2.27 -2.59 -5.44
C CYS A 130 3.70 -2.53 -4.89
N MET A 131 4.63 -3.35 -5.41
CA MET A 131 6.03 -3.34 -4.99
C MET A 131 6.73 -2.02 -5.35
N LYS A 132 6.44 -1.44 -6.52
CA LYS A 132 6.95 -0.10 -6.87
C LYS A 132 6.53 0.95 -5.85
N LYS A 133 5.27 0.96 -5.43
CA LYS A 133 4.81 1.87 -4.38
C LYS A 133 5.47 1.56 -3.04
N PHE A 134 5.55 0.29 -2.67
CA PHE A 134 6.17 -0.16 -1.43
C PHE A 134 7.66 0.21 -1.36
N SER A 135 8.40 0.13 -2.48
CA SER A 135 9.81 0.54 -2.57
C SER A 135 10.06 2.03 -2.34
N TYR A 136 9.00 2.84 -2.29
CA TYR A 136 9.04 4.23 -1.85
C TYR A 136 8.58 4.38 -0.39
N ILE A 137 7.40 3.86 -0.08
CA ILE A 137 6.70 4.11 1.21
C ILE A 137 7.49 3.54 2.39
N SER A 138 7.94 2.28 2.29
CA SER A 138 8.66 1.60 3.38
C SER A 138 10.03 2.23 3.67
N PRO A 139 10.92 2.41 2.66
CA PRO A 139 12.23 3.05 2.90
C PRO A 139 12.13 4.49 3.40
N VAL A 140 11.23 5.30 2.83
CA VAL A 140 11.05 6.69 3.28
C VAL A 140 10.54 6.72 4.71
N GLY A 141 9.58 5.86 5.05
CA GLY A 141 9.08 5.72 6.42
C GLY A 141 10.16 5.30 7.40
N GLY A 142 10.96 4.28 7.05
CA GLY A 142 12.06 3.77 7.88
C GLY A 142 13.15 4.81 8.10
N ALA A 143 13.68 5.39 7.02
CA ALA A 143 14.73 6.42 7.12
C ALA A 143 14.25 7.67 7.87
N SER A 144 13.01 8.12 7.62
CA SER A 144 12.44 9.26 8.33
C SER A 144 12.36 9.02 9.84
N LEU A 145 11.95 7.82 10.24
CA LEU A 145 11.82 7.48 11.65
C LEU A 145 13.19 7.28 12.30
N PHE A 146 14.07 6.50 11.68
CA PHE A 146 15.39 6.16 12.22
C PHE A 146 16.30 7.40 12.39
N CYS A 147 16.35 8.26 11.37
CA CYS A 147 17.19 9.48 11.38
C CYS A 147 16.46 10.70 11.93
N ASN A 148 15.19 10.60 12.34
CA ASN A 148 14.31 11.72 12.65
C ASN A 148 14.35 12.81 11.55
N ALA A 149 14.26 12.37 10.29
CA ALA A 149 14.48 13.18 9.09
C ALA A 149 13.17 13.57 8.41
N THR A 150 13.20 14.68 7.68
CA THR A 150 12.13 15.18 6.81
C THR A 150 12.51 15.02 5.33
N ALA A 151 11.60 15.29 4.41
CA ALA A 151 11.88 15.20 2.97
C ALA A 151 13.09 16.06 2.55
N GLY A 152 13.28 17.22 3.17
CA GLY A 152 14.41 18.13 2.88
C GLY A 152 15.79 17.56 3.23
N ASP A 153 15.86 16.69 4.23
CA ASP A 153 17.11 16.07 4.67
C ASP A 153 17.61 15.01 3.68
N PHE A 154 16.70 14.35 2.97
CA PHE A 154 17.06 13.37 1.93
C PHE A 154 17.61 14.02 0.64
N GLY A 155 17.38 15.31 0.44
CA GLY A 155 17.93 16.09 -0.67
C GLY A 155 19.41 16.43 -0.55
N ARG A 156 20.03 16.19 0.62
CA ARG A 156 21.43 16.51 0.91
C ARG A 156 22.24 15.24 1.13
N GLU A 157 23.53 15.30 0.80
CA GLU A 157 24.45 14.22 1.18
C GLU A 157 24.56 14.16 2.71
N GLY A 158 24.53 12.94 3.24
CA GLY A 158 24.59 12.69 4.68
C GLY A 158 23.92 11.39 5.09
N GLU A 159 23.92 11.10 6.39
CA GLU A 159 23.38 9.87 6.97
C GLU A 159 21.91 9.59 6.57
N PRO A 160 20.96 10.56 6.61
CA PRO A 160 19.58 10.28 6.23
C PRO A 160 19.44 9.78 4.79
N ARG A 161 20.16 10.42 3.83
CA ARG A 161 20.16 10.00 2.42
C ARG A 161 20.80 8.62 2.23
N GLN A 162 21.92 8.36 2.91
CA GLN A 162 22.60 7.06 2.84
C GLN A 162 21.70 5.94 3.39
N MET A 163 21.04 6.17 4.52
CA MET A 163 20.09 5.23 5.10
C MET A 163 18.91 4.97 4.14
N LEU A 164 18.31 6.02 3.59
CA LEU A 164 17.22 5.89 2.63
C LEU A 164 17.59 5.05 1.41
N VAL A 165 18.75 5.33 0.81
CA VAL A 165 19.24 4.58 -0.36
C VAL A 165 19.50 3.12 0.00
N ALA A 166 20.12 2.84 1.15
CA ALA A 166 20.35 1.47 1.60
C ALA A 166 19.03 0.69 1.77
N LEU A 167 18.02 1.29 2.43
CA LEU A 167 16.70 0.67 2.59
C LEU A 167 16.01 0.44 1.24
N MET A 168 16.14 1.36 0.27
CA MET A 168 15.60 1.18 -1.09
C MET A 168 16.29 0.03 -1.81
N GLU A 169 17.63 -0.09 -1.72
CA GLU A 169 18.38 -1.18 -2.33
C GLU A 169 18.00 -2.54 -1.76
N GLU A 170 17.77 -2.63 -0.46
CA GLU A 170 17.31 -3.87 0.18
C GLU A 170 15.91 -4.29 -0.29
N VAL A 171 14.96 -3.35 -0.41
CA VAL A 171 13.62 -3.64 -0.96
C VAL A 171 13.70 -4.08 -2.43
N LEU A 172 14.56 -3.46 -3.24
CA LEU A 172 14.74 -3.88 -4.64
C LEU A 172 15.37 -5.27 -4.74
N SER A 173 16.32 -5.59 -3.85
CA SER A 173 16.92 -6.92 -3.78
C SER A 173 15.91 -8.00 -3.39
N LEU A 174 15.00 -7.67 -2.46
CA LEU A 174 13.85 -8.53 -2.12
C LEU A 174 12.92 -8.71 -3.31
N ALA A 175 12.56 -7.63 -4.00
CA ALA A 175 11.71 -7.70 -5.18
C ALA A 175 12.32 -8.61 -6.26
N ASP A 176 13.61 -8.51 -6.53
CA ASP A 176 14.32 -9.37 -7.48
C ASP A 176 14.28 -10.86 -7.03
N ALA A 177 14.49 -11.14 -5.75
CA ALA A 177 14.40 -12.51 -5.20
C ALA A 177 12.97 -13.08 -5.27
N MET A 178 11.96 -12.23 -5.27
CA MET A 178 10.55 -12.59 -5.47
C MET A 178 10.15 -12.72 -6.95
N GLY A 179 11.10 -12.50 -7.89
CA GLY A 179 10.83 -12.48 -9.33
C GLY A 179 10.14 -11.20 -9.82
N ILE A 180 10.16 -10.13 -9.03
CA ILE A 180 9.52 -8.84 -9.34
C ILE A 180 10.60 -7.84 -9.74
N SER A 181 10.92 -7.77 -11.03
CA SER A 181 11.92 -6.82 -11.52
C SER A 181 11.35 -5.40 -11.60
N ILE A 182 11.86 -4.50 -10.75
CA ILE A 182 11.49 -3.07 -10.74
C ILE A 182 12.53 -2.22 -11.45
N GLY A 183 13.81 -2.58 -11.31
CA GLY A 183 14.95 -1.82 -11.84
C GLY A 183 15.47 -0.75 -10.85
N ARG A 184 16.81 -0.57 -10.88
CA ARG A 184 17.48 0.36 -9.94
C ARG A 184 17.22 1.83 -10.24
N GLU A 185 16.74 2.17 -11.44
CA GLU A 185 16.30 3.52 -11.79
C GLU A 185 15.16 4.04 -10.90
N PHE A 186 14.44 3.13 -10.22
CA PHE A 186 13.40 3.51 -9.25
C PHE A 186 13.97 4.22 -8.02
N ILE A 187 15.22 3.98 -7.64
CA ILE A 187 15.87 4.74 -6.56
C ILE A 187 15.96 6.22 -6.96
N THR A 188 16.45 6.50 -8.14
CA THR A 188 16.55 7.89 -8.65
C THR A 188 15.15 8.53 -8.75
N LYS A 189 14.17 7.82 -9.32
CA LYS A 189 12.78 8.30 -9.40
C LYS A 189 12.19 8.62 -8.03
N ASN A 190 12.41 7.76 -7.05
CA ASN A 190 11.91 7.96 -5.69
C ASN A 190 12.59 9.16 -4.99
N LEU A 191 13.89 9.34 -5.21
CA LEU A 191 14.62 10.52 -4.71
C LEU A 191 14.13 11.82 -5.38
N ASP A 192 13.82 11.76 -6.68
CA ASP A 192 13.24 12.90 -7.41
C ASP A 192 11.84 13.27 -6.87
N ILE A 193 11.02 12.29 -6.57
CA ILE A 193 9.70 12.54 -5.91
C ILE A 193 9.91 13.28 -4.59
N LEU A 194 10.82 12.81 -3.74
CA LEU A 194 11.12 13.46 -2.45
C LEU A 194 11.65 14.89 -2.61
N ALA A 195 12.46 15.15 -3.62
CA ALA A 195 13.02 16.46 -3.90
C ALA A 195 11.96 17.53 -4.25
N HIS A 196 10.79 17.09 -4.74
CA HIS A 196 9.66 17.96 -5.09
C HIS A 196 8.65 18.15 -3.95
N LEU A 197 8.80 17.42 -2.83
CA LEU A 197 7.96 17.63 -1.65
C LEU A 197 8.36 18.88 -0.86
N PRO A 198 7.45 19.45 -0.05
CA PRO A 198 7.81 20.44 0.96
C PRO A 198 8.95 19.91 1.84
N LYS A 199 9.94 20.76 2.13
CA LYS A 199 11.16 20.32 2.84
C LYS A 199 10.87 19.78 4.24
N ASP A 200 9.81 20.25 4.87
CA ASP A 200 9.33 19.85 6.20
C ASP A 200 8.34 18.67 6.15
N ALA A 201 8.08 18.10 4.97
CA ALA A 201 7.17 16.98 4.82
C ALA A 201 7.66 15.75 5.60
N THR A 202 6.72 15.14 6.34
CA THR A 202 6.93 13.95 7.17
C THR A 202 6.03 12.82 6.71
N THR A 203 6.37 11.58 7.08
CA THR A 203 5.51 10.41 6.78
C THR A 203 4.38 10.25 7.81
N SER A 204 3.29 9.57 7.42
CA SER A 204 2.20 9.25 8.36
C SER A 204 2.69 8.37 9.51
N MET A 205 3.55 7.37 9.21
CA MET A 205 4.13 6.49 10.24
C MET A 205 4.96 7.28 11.24
N GLN A 206 5.82 8.20 10.79
CA GLN A 206 6.62 9.06 11.67
C GLN A 206 5.73 9.91 12.56
N ARG A 207 4.68 10.55 12.00
CA ARG A 207 3.73 11.33 12.79
C ARG A 207 2.98 10.50 13.83
N ASP A 208 2.60 9.26 13.50
CA ASP A 208 1.91 8.37 14.43
C ASP A 208 2.83 7.97 15.59
N VAL A 209 4.08 7.58 15.31
CA VAL A 209 5.07 7.22 16.34
C VAL A 209 5.39 8.40 17.25
N LEU A 210 5.69 9.58 16.68
CA LEU A 210 6.02 10.78 17.45
C LEU A 210 4.84 11.26 18.32
N ALA A 211 3.61 10.98 17.91
CA ALA A 211 2.41 11.29 18.68
C ALA A 211 2.03 10.18 19.69
N GLY A 212 2.84 9.13 19.84
CA GLY A 212 2.53 7.99 20.70
C GLY A 212 1.31 7.18 20.27
N ARG A 213 0.92 7.27 19.00
CA ARG A 213 -0.21 6.49 18.43
C ARG A 213 0.28 5.18 17.86
N GLN A 214 -0.65 4.22 17.74
CA GLN A 214 -0.38 2.99 17.00
C GLN A 214 -0.01 3.32 15.56
N SER A 215 1.09 2.74 15.07
CA SER A 215 1.64 3.00 13.74
C SER A 215 1.71 1.73 12.91
N GLU A 216 2.00 1.87 11.61
CA GLU A 216 2.15 0.75 10.68
C GLU A 216 3.61 0.22 10.62
N ILE A 217 4.42 0.45 11.67
CA ILE A 217 5.83 0.04 11.71
C ILE A 217 5.99 -1.48 11.46
N ASP A 218 5.08 -2.28 11.99
CA ASP A 218 5.12 -3.74 11.80
C ASP A 218 5.01 -4.12 10.31
N GLY A 219 4.03 -3.57 9.61
CA GLY A 219 3.79 -3.88 8.20
C GLY A 219 4.73 -3.18 7.22
N LEU A 220 5.31 -2.05 7.61
CA LEU A 220 6.20 -1.28 6.73
C LEU A 220 7.68 -1.58 6.96
N ILE A 221 8.08 -1.93 8.17
CA ILE A 221 9.50 -2.14 8.52
C ILE A 221 9.75 -3.62 8.85
N PHE A 222 9.10 -4.15 9.89
CA PHE A 222 9.36 -5.52 10.33
C PHE A 222 8.92 -6.57 9.30
N GLU A 223 7.94 -6.27 8.46
CA GLU A 223 7.57 -7.14 7.34
C GLU A 223 8.71 -7.28 6.33
N VAL A 224 9.49 -6.24 6.07
CA VAL A 224 10.67 -6.33 5.19
C VAL A 224 11.71 -7.28 5.78
N VAL A 225 11.94 -7.24 7.09
CA VAL A 225 12.84 -8.19 7.77
C VAL A 225 12.30 -9.62 7.65
N ARG A 226 10.99 -9.83 7.86
CA ARG A 226 10.37 -11.16 7.68
C ARG A 226 10.50 -11.66 6.24
N MET A 227 10.28 -10.79 5.25
CA MET A 227 10.50 -11.13 3.84
C MET A 227 11.96 -11.44 3.55
N GLY A 228 12.91 -10.68 4.12
CA GLY A 228 14.34 -10.96 4.03
C GLY A 228 14.68 -12.37 4.45
N HIS A 229 14.17 -12.80 5.59
CA HIS A 229 14.36 -14.18 6.08
C HIS A 229 13.68 -15.20 5.17
N LYS A 230 12.43 -14.95 4.75
CA LYS A 230 11.64 -15.86 3.87
C LYS A 230 12.33 -16.11 2.53
N TYR A 231 12.89 -15.06 1.92
CA TYR A 231 13.51 -15.12 0.59
C TYR A 231 15.04 -15.21 0.62
N HIS A 232 15.64 -15.36 1.81
CA HIS A 232 17.08 -15.46 2.03
C HIS A 232 17.87 -14.26 1.47
N VAL A 233 17.31 -13.06 1.60
CA VAL A 233 17.93 -11.78 1.21
C VAL A 233 18.36 -11.03 2.47
N PRO A 234 19.65 -10.68 2.62
CA PRO A 234 20.10 -9.84 3.73
C PRO A 234 19.48 -8.45 3.67
N VAL A 235 18.96 -7.97 4.80
CA VAL A 235 18.36 -6.64 4.94
C VAL A 235 18.93 -5.88 6.16
N PRO A 236 20.28 -5.73 6.25
CA PRO A 236 20.93 -5.19 7.45
C PRO A 236 20.58 -3.73 7.78
N ALA A 237 20.09 -2.95 6.82
CA ALA A 237 19.63 -1.59 7.09
C ALA A 237 18.24 -1.59 7.76
N TYR A 238 17.37 -2.53 7.40
CA TYR A 238 16.08 -2.73 8.06
C TYR A 238 16.18 -3.39 9.44
N GLU A 239 17.26 -4.13 9.71
CA GLU A 239 17.50 -4.80 10.99
C GLU A 239 18.07 -3.85 12.07
N LYS A 240 18.45 -2.62 11.73
CA LYS A 240 18.92 -1.59 12.67
C LYS A 240 17.78 -0.96 13.45
#